data_21829af3a9fe7ea0dd6701295e520173
#
_entry.id   21829af3a9fe7ea0dd6701295e520173
#
_cell.length_a   1.000
_cell.length_b   1.000
_cell.length_c   1.000
_cell.angle_alpha   90.00
_cell.angle_beta   90.00
_cell.angle_gamma   90.00
#
_symmetry.space_group_name_H-M   'P 1'
#
loop_
_entity.id
_entity.type
_entity.pdbx_description
1 polymer ?
#
loop_
_entity_poly.entity_id
_entity_poly.type
_entity_poly.pdbx_seq_one_letter_code
_entity_poly.pdbx_strand_id
1 'polypeptide(L)'
;MKMSVMAMIPSITKKHAYQTSGPGDSHILSHTHFLYQRTLKKFHYPLDVILNYAQFSKDYKSFHMLSRIYAEGLQHHPREAGLWIEAVSFEYFGYAAQDYENGNKINSKVVGSSIQNARVLMQRGLRINKTSADLWQQYFALELHYVQKLRGRREILELGLNEDGILPSEEEDDSDEEAQAGKMSTLLPSQIIFKNAIKAIPDDIQFRLRFVEACRMFPHTKPLEEYIMESVTQDFDKSVEG
;
A
#
# COMPACT_ATOMS: atom_id res chain seq x y z
N MET A 1 -15.89 14.97 31.77
CA MET A 1 -16.44 15.86 30.75
C MET A 1 -15.47 15.88 29.56
N LYS A 2 -15.59 14.87 28.66
CA LYS A 2 -14.78 14.78 27.45
C LYS A 2 -15.46 15.65 26.38
N MET A 3 -15.08 16.90 26.27
CA MET A 3 -15.44 17.70 25.10
C MET A 3 -14.77 17.07 23.89
N SER A 4 -15.60 16.64 22.94
CA SER A 4 -15.14 16.07 21.68
C SER A 4 -14.24 17.07 20.98
N VAL A 5 -12.97 16.71 20.76
CA VAL A 5 -11.98 17.54 20.06
C VAL A 5 -12.44 17.89 18.63
N MET A 6 -13.40 17.12 18.11
CA MET A 6 -14.02 17.35 16.81
C MET A 6 -14.83 18.64 16.68
N ALA A 7 -15.31 19.23 17.80
CA ALA A 7 -16.10 20.45 17.77
C ALA A 7 -15.26 21.73 17.54
N MET A 8 -13.93 21.62 17.57
CA MET A 8 -13.02 22.76 17.38
C MET A 8 -12.51 22.96 15.96
N ILE A 9 -12.75 21.98 15.06
CA ILE A 9 -12.39 22.10 13.66
C ILE A 9 -13.62 22.65 12.92
N PRO A 10 -13.59 23.88 12.41
CA PRO A 10 -14.78 24.46 11.78
C PRO A 10 -15.25 23.59 10.61
N SER A 11 -16.55 23.39 10.51
CA SER A 11 -17.22 22.69 9.38
C SER A 11 -17.11 23.47 8.05
N ILE A 12 -16.18 24.40 7.97
CA ILE A 12 -15.87 25.25 6.80
C ILE A 12 -15.44 24.43 5.58
N THR A 13 -14.96 23.20 5.79
CA THR A 13 -14.32 22.41 4.74
C THR A 13 -15.26 21.67 3.78
N LYS A 14 -16.55 21.56 4.09
CA LYS A 14 -17.46 20.71 3.28
C LYS A 14 -17.96 21.32 1.97
N LYS A 15 -17.78 22.64 1.73
CA LYS A 15 -18.36 23.30 0.55
C LYS A 15 -17.40 23.63 -0.60
N HIS A 16 -16.06 23.51 -0.42
CA HIS A 16 -15.10 23.96 -1.42
C HIS A 16 -14.07 22.92 -1.86
N ALA A 17 -14.42 21.64 -1.87
CA ALA A 17 -13.49 20.52 -2.14
C ALA A 17 -12.91 20.47 -3.57
N TYR A 18 -13.27 21.36 -4.50
CA TYR A 18 -12.95 21.16 -5.92
C TYR A 18 -12.32 22.33 -6.70
N GLN A 19 -12.13 23.49 -6.12
CA GLN A 19 -11.50 24.62 -6.83
C GLN A 19 -10.65 25.50 -5.89
N THR A 20 -9.41 25.09 -5.65
CA THR A 20 -8.41 25.98 -5.04
C THR A 20 -7.74 26.76 -6.17
N SER A 21 -8.18 27.96 -6.46
CA SER A 21 -7.55 28.79 -7.49
C SER A 21 -7.27 30.24 -7.06
N GLY A 22 -7.48 30.57 -5.79
CA GLY A 22 -7.25 31.93 -5.29
C GLY A 22 -6.21 32.02 -4.17
N PRO A 23 -5.51 33.17 -4.04
CA PRO A 23 -4.57 33.39 -2.94
C PRO A 23 -5.22 33.30 -1.54
N GLY A 24 -6.52 33.57 -1.43
CA GLY A 24 -7.29 33.42 -0.20
C GLY A 24 -7.44 31.97 0.23
N ASP A 25 -7.62 31.05 -0.70
CA ASP A 25 -7.78 29.61 -0.42
C ASP A 25 -6.49 28.98 0.09
N SER A 26 -5.36 29.39 -0.47
CA SER A 26 -4.03 28.97 -0.01
C SER A 26 -3.76 29.37 1.45
N HIS A 27 -4.18 30.58 1.85
CA HIS A 27 -4.04 31.05 3.22
C HIS A 27 -4.93 30.25 4.19
N ILE A 28 -6.17 29.95 3.81
CA ILE A 28 -7.10 29.15 4.62
C ILE A 28 -6.54 27.72 4.79
N LEU A 29 -6.03 27.12 3.72
CA LEU A 29 -5.42 25.80 3.74
C LEU A 29 -4.21 25.75 4.70
N SER A 30 -3.31 26.73 4.58
CA SER A 30 -2.14 26.87 5.45
C SER A 30 -2.55 27.04 6.93
N HIS A 31 -3.56 27.86 7.18
CA HIS A 31 -4.09 28.07 8.54
C HIS A 31 -4.73 26.78 9.10
N THR A 32 -5.44 26.02 8.29
CA THR A 32 -6.03 24.75 8.70
C THR A 32 -4.95 23.73 9.05
N HIS A 33 -3.88 23.61 8.25
CA HIS A 33 -2.72 22.78 8.58
C HIS A 33 -2.09 23.19 9.92
N PHE A 34 -1.93 24.49 10.16
CA PHE A 34 -1.43 25.00 11.43
C PHE A 34 -2.33 24.62 12.62
N LEU A 35 -3.66 24.70 12.46
CA LEU A 35 -4.61 24.31 13.50
C LEU A 35 -4.52 22.81 13.82
N TYR A 36 -4.43 21.95 12.81
CA TYR A 36 -4.23 20.52 13.03
C TYR A 36 -2.93 20.23 13.79
N GLN A 37 -1.82 20.81 13.37
CA GLN A 37 -0.52 20.63 14.03
C GLN A 37 -0.55 21.11 15.48
N ARG A 38 -1.17 22.27 15.73
CA ARG A 38 -1.35 22.80 17.08
C ARG A 38 -2.21 21.87 17.94
N THR A 39 -3.28 21.32 17.37
CA THR A 39 -4.18 20.38 18.05
C THR A 39 -3.45 19.09 18.41
N LEU A 40 -2.69 18.52 17.47
CA LEU A 40 -1.90 17.31 17.71
C LEU A 40 -0.92 17.50 18.88
N LYS A 41 -0.16 18.59 18.89
CA LYS A 41 0.79 18.89 19.98
C LYS A 41 0.09 19.12 21.32
N LYS A 42 -1.05 19.82 21.33
CA LYS A 42 -1.79 20.14 22.56
C LYS A 42 -2.41 18.91 23.20
N PHE A 43 -2.89 17.96 22.41
CA PHE A 43 -3.64 16.78 22.88
C PHE A 43 -2.84 15.49 22.81
N HIS A 44 -1.51 15.56 22.65
CA HIS A 44 -0.61 14.40 22.65
C HIS A 44 -0.94 13.39 21.53
N TYR A 45 -1.16 13.91 20.33
CA TYR A 45 -1.33 13.13 19.09
C TYR A 45 -2.47 12.09 19.14
N PRO A 46 -3.73 12.49 19.38
CA PRO A 46 -4.83 11.53 19.37
C PRO A 46 -5.02 10.93 17.97
N LEU A 47 -5.26 9.62 17.90
CA LEU A 47 -5.31 8.85 16.66
C LEU A 47 -6.36 9.37 15.68
N ASP A 48 -7.57 9.66 16.17
CA ASP A 48 -8.67 10.21 15.38
C ASP A 48 -8.33 11.54 14.71
N VAL A 49 -7.56 12.41 15.40
CA VAL A 49 -7.10 13.68 14.81
C VAL A 49 -6.04 13.42 13.73
N ILE A 50 -5.14 12.46 13.94
CA ILE A 50 -4.13 12.06 12.93
C ILE A 50 -4.83 11.56 11.66
N LEU A 51 -5.79 10.65 11.78
CA LEU A 51 -6.52 10.08 10.65
C LEU A 51 -7.34 11.15 9.91
N ASN A 52 -8.02 12.03 10.64
CA ASN A 52 -8.75 13.16 10.03
C ASN A 52 -7.82 14.14 9.32
N TYR A 53 -6.64 14.40 9.89
CA TYR A 53 -5.64 15.28 9.26
C TYR A 53 -5.03 14.63 8.01
N ALA A 54 -4.78 13.31 8.05
CA ALA A 54 -4.33 12.57 6.88
C ALA A 54 -5.40 12.62 5.76
N GLN A 55 -6.68 12.39 6.10
CA GLN A 55 -7.77 12.49 5.14
C GLN A 55 -7.90 13.90 4.56
N PHE A 56 -7.87 14.93 5.40
CA PHE A 56 -7.84 16.32 4.95
C PHE A 56 -6.69 16.60 3.97
N SER A 57 -5.48 16.09 4.29
CA SER A 57 -4.31 16.29 3.43
C SER A 57 -4.42 15.53 2.09
N LYS A 58 -5.11 14.38 2.05
CA LYS A 58 -5.45 13.66 0.82
C LYS A 58 -6.43 14.46 -0.04
N ASP A 59 -7.50 14.98 0.57
CA ASP A 59 -8.56 15.73 -0.13
C ASP A 59 -8.04 17.00 -0.78
N TYR A 60 -7.11 17.68 -0.11
CA TYR A 60 -6.48 18.91 -0.61
C TYR A 60 -5.14 18.68 -1.32
N LYS A 61 -4.78 17.43 -1.61
CA LYS A 61 -3.56 17.04 -2.34
C LYS A 61 -2.26 17.58 -1.70
N SER A 62 -2.27 17.80 -0.38
CA SER A 62 -1.11 18.25 0.38
C SER A 62 -0.17 17.09 0.74
N PHE A 63 0.36 16.41 -0.28
CA PHE A 63 1.07 15.13 -0.13
C PHE A 63 2.38 15.24 0.66
N HIS A 64 3.05 16.37 0.60
CA HIS A 64 4.22 16.63 1.40
C HIS A 64 3.90 16.62 2.92
N MET A 65 2.75 17.19 3.29
CA MET A 65 2.28 17.15 4.68
C MET A 65 1.88 15.73 5.09
N LEU A 66 1.30 14.96 4.18
CA LEU A 66 0.82 13.61 4.44
C LEU A 66 1.94 12.66 4.88
N SER A 67 3.09 12.68 4.21
CA SER A 67 4.27 11.89 4.61
C SER A 67 4.71 12.21 6.04
N ARG A 68 4.72 13.51 6.40
CA ARG A 68 5.04 13.95 7.75
C ARG A 68 4.01 13.50 8.79
N ILE A 69 2.71 13.59 8.45
CA ILE A 69 1.62 13.16 9.34
C ILE A 69 1.75 11.67 9.66
N TYR A 70 2.02 10.83 8.65
CA TYR A 70 2.23 9.40 8.88
C TYR A 70 3.49 9.14 9.71
N ALA A 71 4.59 9.82 9.46
CA ALA A 71 5.80 9.65 10.24
C ALA A 71 5.60 10.00 11.72
N GLU A 72 4.95 11.15 12.01
CA GLU A 72 4.62 11.56 13.39
C GLU A 72 3.58 10.59 14.01
N GLY A 73 2.56 10.20 13.25
CA GLY A 73 1.54 9.26 13.70
C GLY A 73 2.11 7.90 14.11
N LEU A 74 2.98 7.32 13.31
CA LEU A 74 3.63 6.04 13.60
C LEU A 74 4.59 6.09 14.80
N GLN A 75 5.16 7.25 15.10
CA GLN A 75 5.97 7.44 16.31
C GLN A 75 5.12 7.38 17.58
N HIS A 76 3.91 7.94 17.55
CA HIS A 76 3.01 7.99 18.70
C HIS A 76 2.11 6.76 18.84
N HIS A 77 1.74 6.14 17.72
CA HIS A 77 0.85 4.96 17.66
C HIS A 77 1.48 3.78 16.90
N PRO A 78 2.63 3.24 17.37
CA PRO A 78 3.33 2.19 16.65
C PRO A 78 2.59 0.86 16.60
N ARG A 79 1.60 0.65 17.49
CA ARG A 79 0.80 -0.59 17.55
C ARG A 79 -0.45 -0.57 16.68
N GLU A 80 -0.78 0.57 16.08
CA GLU A 80 -1.92 0.70 15.18
C GLU A 80 -1.59 0.18 13.78
N ALA A 81 -2.03 -1.05 13.49
CA ALA A 81 -1.78 -1.71 12.21
C ALA A 81 -2.35 -0.92 11.02
N GLY A 82 -3.55 -0.34 11.19
CA GLY A 82 -4.20 0.47 10.16
C GLY A 82 -3.38 1.67 9.71
N LEU A 83 -2.69 2.33 10.64
CA LEU A 83 -1.83 3.47 10.31
C LEU A 83 -0.60 3.06 9.49
N TRP A 84 -0.02 1.88 9.77
CA TRP A 84 1.07 1.32 8.95
C TRP A 84 0.59 1.01 7.54
N ILE A 85 -0.59 0.40 7.40
CA ILE A 85 -1.20 0.06 6.10
C ILE A 85 -1.44 1.33 5.28
N GLU A 86 -1.98 2.39 5.87
CA GLU A 86 -2.20 3.65 5.18
C GLU A 86 -0.88 4.32 4.74
N ALA A 87 0.11 4.35 5.63
CA ALA A 87 1.43 4.91 5.32
C ALA A 87 2.11 4.14 4.18
N VAL A 88 2.04 2.80 4.18
CA VAL A 88 2.58 1.96 3.12
C VAL A 88 1.83 2.15 1.81
N SER A 89 0.51 2.24 1.85
CA SER A 89 -0.31 2.51 0.65
C SER A 89 0.07 3.85 0.02
N PHE A 90 0.31 4.86 0.84
CA PHE A 90 0.79 6.16 0.38
C PHE A 90 2.17 6.07 -0.29
N GLU A 91 3.14 5.37 0.33
CA GLU A 91 4.49 5.20 -0.23
C GLU A 91 4.53 4.34 -1.49
N TYR A 92 3.63 3.36 -1.63
CA TYR A 92 3.60 2.46 -2.78
C TYR A 92 2.86 3.05 -3.98
N PHE A 93 1.62 3.48 -3.78
CA PHE A 93 0.81 3.98 -4.88
C PHE A 93 1.23 5.37 -5.32
N GLY A 94 1.78 6.15 -4.40
CA GLY A 94 2.09 7.55 -4.62
C GLY A 94 0.85 8.34 -5.02
N TYR A 95 0.95 9.62 -4.98
CA TYR A 95 -0.03 10.49 -5.60
C TYR A 95 0.71 11.34 -6.62
N ALA A 96 0.21 11.35 -7.85
CA ALA A 96 0.66 12.32 -8.82
C ALA A 96 0.27 13.70 -8.29
N ALA A 97 1.25 14.41 -7.76
CA ALA A 97 1.08 15.84 -7.50
C ALA A 97 0.89 16.49 -8.88
N GLN A 98 -0.35 16.73 -9.25
CA GLN A 98 -0.67 17.58 -10.39
C GLN A 98 -0.47 19.01 -9.93
N ASP A 99 0.76 19.44 -9.92
CA ASP A 99 1.07 20.85 -9.82
C ASP A 99 0.70 21.51 -11.15
N TYR A 100 -0.52 21.97 -11.22
CA TYR A 100 -0.95 22.90 -12.25
C TYR A 100 -0.45 24.29 -11.86
N GLU A 101 0.78 24.59 -12.13
CA GLU A 101 1.25 25.96 -12.14
C GLU A 101 1.14 26.47 -13.57
N ASN A 102 0.24 27.44 -13.80
CA ASN A 102 0.08 28.20 -15.06
C ASN A 102 -0.21 27.38 -16.35
N GLY A 103 -1.02 26.32 -16.27
CA GLY A 103 -1.50 25.65 -17.47
C GLY A 103 -0.47 24.79 -18.21
N ASN A 104 0.78 24.74 -17.77
CA ASN A 104 1.81 23.85 -18.29
C ASN A 104 1.98 22.65 -17.36
N LYS A 105 1.93 21.45 -17.94
CA LYS A 105 2.26 20.19 -17.28
C LYS A 105 3.75 20.20 -16.92
N ILE A 106 4.09 20.80 -15.77
CA ILE A 106 5.45 20.69 -15.23
C ILE A 106 5.54 19.34 -14.56
N ASN A 107 6.48 18.52 -15.02
CA ASN A 107 6.94 17.23 -14.49
C ASN A 107 6.21 16.80 -13.21
N SER A 108 5.20 15.95 -13.35
CA SER A 108 4.48 15.37 -12.21
C SER A 108 5.48 14.56 -11.37
N LYS A 109 6.09 15.21 -10.39
CA LYS A 109 6.91 14.55 -9.40
C LYS A 109 5.96 13.69 -8.57
N VAL A 110 5.95 12.40 -8.87
CA VAL A 110 5.16 11.43 -8.08
C VAL A 110 5.76 11.41 -6.68
N VAL A 111 5.03 11.96 -5.71
CA VAL A 111 5.40 11.88 -4.30
C VAL A 111 4.97 10.51 -3.78
N GLY A 112 5.87 9.77 -3.18
CA GLY A 112 5.67 8.36 -2.86
C GLY A 112 6.03 7.48 -4.08
N SER A 113 5.41 6.37 -4.29
CA SER A 113 5.69 5.41 -5.41
C SER A 113 7.05 4.72 -5.33
N SER A 114 7.48 4.42 -4.11
CA SER A 114 8.69 3.63 -3.85
C SER A 114 8.34 2.30 -3.19
N ILE A 115 8.47 1.21 -3.94
CA ILE A 115 8.32 -0.14 -3.38
C ILE A 115 9.35 -0.40 -2.26
N GLN A 116 10.53 0.16 -2.34
CA GLN A 116 11.57 -0.02 -1.32
C GLN A 116 11.16 0.61 0.00
N ASN A 117 10.66 1.85 -0.04
CA ASN A 117 10.16 2.53 1.15
C ASN A 117 8.95 1.78 1.74
N ALA A 118 8.02 1.35 0.89
CA ALA A 118 6.86 0.58 1.30
C ALA A 118 7.25 -0.74 2.01
N ARG A 119 8.22 -1.49 1.47
CA ARG A 119 8.78 -2.70 2.09
C ARG A 119 9.41 -2.41 3.45
N VAL A 120 10.23 -1.35 3.54
CA VAL A 120 10.86 -0.95 4.80
C VAL A 120 9.82 -0.61 5.86
N LEU A 121 8.76 0.11 5.50
CA LEU A 121 7.67 0.43 6.41
C LEU A 121 6.92 -0.82 6.86
N MET A 122 6.57 -1.73 5.93
CA MET A 122 5.92 -3.00 6.29
C MET A 122 6.77 -3.83 7.25
N GLN A 123 8.06 -3.98 6.97
CA GLN A 123 8.97 -4.73 7.83
C GLN A 123 9.09 -4.12 9.23
N ARG A 124 9.10 -2.76 9.32
CA ARG A 124 9.09 -2.07 10.62
C ARG A 124 7.78 -2.30 11.36
N GLY A 125 6.65 -2.15 10.68
CA GLY A 125 5.32 -2.42 11.25
C GLY A 125 5.20 -3.85 11.78
N LEU A 126 5.65 -4.85 11.03
CA LEU A 126 5.64 -6.26 11.42
C LEU A 126 6.60 -6.60 12.57
N ARG A 127 7.71 -5.88 12.74
CA ARG A 127 8.57 -6.06 13.92
C ARG A 127 7.86 -5.71 15.22
N ILE A 128 6.99 -4.70 15.18
CA ILE A 128 6.22 -4.23 16.34
C ILE A 128 4.93 -5.04 16.50
N ASN A 129 4.25 -5.33 15.40
CA ASN A 129 2.94 -5.97 15.34
C ASN A 129 3.02 -7.37 14.70
N LYS A 130 3.82 -8.26 15.28
CA LYS A 130 4.12 -9.60 14.72
C LYS A 130 2.90 -10.46 14.47
N THR A 131 1.87 -10.33 15.30
CA THR A 131 0.63 -11.13 15.26
C THR A 131 -0.50 -10.44 14.51
N SER A 132 -0.24 -9.31 13.84
CA SER A 132 -1.27 -8.62 13.06
C SER A 132 -1.50 -9.34 11.73
N ALA A 133 -2.61 -10.05 11.61
CA ALA A 133 -3.03 -10.74 10.39
C ALA A 133 -3.16 -9.76 9.21
N ASP A 134 -3.72 -8.58 9.47
CA ASP A 134 -3.95 -7.57 8.43
C ASP A 134 -2.64 -7.03 7.84
N LEU A 135 -1.59 -6.80 8.66
CA LEU A 135 -0.29 -6.37 8.16
C LEU A 135 0.38 -7.42 7.28
N TRP A 136 0.32 -8.70 7.68
CA TRP A 136 0.86 -9.79 6.87
C TRP A 136 0.15 -9.90 5.53
N GLN A 137 -1.18 -9.82 5.55
CA GLN A 137 -2.01 -9.89 4.34
C GLN A 137 -1.73 -8.72 3.41
N GLN A 138 -1.65 -7.49 3.93
CA GLN A 138 -1.34 -6.31 3.13
C GLN A 138 0.09 -6.33 2.57
N TYR A 139 1.05 -6.90 3.30
CA TYR A 139 2.41 -7.06 2.77
C TYR A 139 2.45 -8.05 1.62
N PHE A 140 1.73 -9.16 1.74
CA PHE A 140 1.59 -10.12 0.66
C PHE A 140 0.92 -9.50 -0.58
N ALA A 141 -0.18 -8.78 -0.41
CA ALA A 141 -0.87 -8.09 -1.49
C ALA A 141 0.02 -7.03 -2.16
N LEU A 142 0.83 -6.30 -1.38
CA LEU A 142 1.79 -5.33 -1.89
C LEU A 142 2.77 -5.96 -2.90
N GLU A 143 3.31 -7.13 -2.58
CA GLU A 143 4.22 -7.84 -3.49
C GLU A 143 3.51 -8.35 -4.75
N LEU A 144 2.27 -8.83 -4.64
CA LEU A 144 1.48 -9.22 -5.81
C LEU A 144 1.18 -8.03 -6.72
N HIS A 145 0.81 -6.87 -6.16
CA HIS A 145 0.66 -5.63 -6.92
C HIS A 145 1.96 -5.21 -7.63
N TYR A 146 3.10 -5.38 -6.96
CA TYR A 146 4.39 -5.06 -7.56
C TYR A 146 4.74 -6.00 -8.72
N VAL A 147 4.49 -7.30 -8.58
CA VAL A 147 4.66 -8.28 -9.66
C VAL A 147 3.77 -7.95 -10.85
N GLN A 148 2.50 -7.60 -10.60
CA GLN A 148 1.58 -7.18 -11.66
C GLN A 148 2.07 -5.92 -12.39
N LYS A 149 2.56 -4.93 -11.63
CA LYS A 149 3.14 -3.70 -12.22
C LYS A 149 4.36 -3.98 -13.09
N LEU A 150 5.21 -4.92 -12.68
CA LEU A 150 6.38 -5.33 -13.48
C LEU A 150 5.98 -6.04 -14.78
N ARG A 151 4.98 -6.94 -14.71
CA ARG A 151 4.46 -7.63 -15.90
C ARG A 151 3.84 -6.66 -16.88
N GLY A 152 2.97 -5.77 -16.43
CA GLY A 152 2.37 -4.76 -17.30
C GLY A 152 3.41 -3.85 -17.96
N ARG A 153 4.54 -3.56 -17.29
CA ARG A 153 5.63 -2.81 -17.93
C ARG A 153 6.35 -3.61 -19.03
N ARG A 154 6.57 -4.91 -18.81
CA ARG A 154 7.17 -5.79 -19.84
C ARG A 154 6.27 -5.89 -21.05
N GLU A 155 4.98 -6.15 -20.84
CA GLU A 155 3.99 -6.22 -21.92
C GLU A 155 3.96 -4.94 -22.76
N ILE A 156 3.98 -3.76 -22.14
CA ILE A 156 4.04 -2.49 -22.87
C ILE A 156 5.35 -2.34 -23.66
N LEU A 157 6.48 -2.76 -23.10
CA LEU A 157 7.77 -2.70 -23.80
C LEU A 157 7.83 -3.69 -24.98
N GLU A 158 7.30 -4.88 -24.82
CA GLU A 158 7.20 -5.89 -25.88
C GLU A 158 6.29 -5.40 -27.02
N LEU A 159 5.15 -4.81 -26.71
CA LEU A 159 4.26 -4.19 -27.69
C LEU A 159 4.91 -2.97 -28.40
N GLY A 160 5.69 -2.16 -27.67
CA GLY A 160 6.39 -1.01 -28.25
C GLY A 160 7.55 -1.40 -29.20
N LEU A 161 8.15 -2.58 -29.02
CA LEU A 161 9.18 -3.12 -29.91
C LEU A 161 8.58 -3.66 -31.22
N ASN A 162 7.28 -4.02 -31.22
CA ASN A 162 6.58 -4.52 -32.40
C ASN A 162 6.12 -3.40 -33.36
N GLU A 163 6.07 -2.14 -32.93
CA GLU A 163 5.78 -1.00 -33.83
C GLU A 163 6.92 -0.67 -34.79
N ASP A 164 8.17 -1.11 -34.50
CA ASP A 164 9.34 -0.92 -35.36
C ASP A 164 9.64 -2.11 -36.33
N GLY A 165 8.65 -2.98 -36.61
CA GLY A 165 8.66 -3.91 -37.73
C GLY A 165 9.59 -5.12 -37.62
N ILE A 166 9.98 -5.54 -36.43
CA ILE A 166 10.64 -6.81 -36.20
C ILE A 166 9.57 -7.82 -35.74
N LEU A 167 9.15 -8.68 -36.67
CA LEU A 167 8.32 -9.81 -36.38
C LEU A 167 9.04 -10.71 -35.35
N PRO A 168 8.39 -11.12 -34.24
CA PRO A 168 8.89 -12.20 -33.43
C PRO A 168 8.95 -13.44 -34.32
N SER A 169 10.11 -14.02 -34.50
CA SER A 169 10.23 -15.36 -35.09
C SER A 169 9.47 -16.30 -34.11
N GLU A 170 8.41 -16.92 -34.63
CA GLU A 170 7.74 -18.04 -34.00
C GLU A 170 8.73 -19.22 -33.96
N GLU A 171 9.64 -19.20 -33.01
CA GLU A 171 10.30 -20.39 -32.53
C GLU A 171 9.60 -20.76 -31.23
N GLU A 172 8.54 -21.55 -31.38
CA GLU A 172 8.00 -22.38 -30.31
C GLU A 172 9.08 -23.37 -29.88
N ASP A 173 9.95 -22.95 -28.97
CA ASP A 173 10.82 -23.87 -28.26
C ASP A 173 10.14 -24.25 -26.95
N ASP A 174 9.72 -25.52 -26.91
CA ASP A 174 9.09 -26.22 -25.80
C ASP A 174 10.02 -26.27 -24.58
N SER A 175 10.06 -25.20 -23.80
CA SER A 175 10.58 -25.27 -22.44
C SER A 175 9.62 -24.62 -21.43
N ASP A 176 8.43 -25.26 -21.31
CA ASP A 176 7.45 -24.92 -20.29
C ASP A 176 8.04 -24.89 -18.86
N GLU A 177 9.12 -25.62 -18.61
CA GLU A 177 9.80 -25.66 -17.33
C GLU A 177 10.60 -24.36 -17.04
N GLU A 178 11.31 -23.79 -18.03
CA GLU A 178 12.04 -22.53 -17.85
C GLU A 178 11.10 -21.33 -17.74
N ALA A 179 10.02 -21.31 -18.48
CA ALA A 179 8.98 -20.29 -18.39
C ALA A 179 8.24 -20.35 -17.03
N GLN A 180 8.01 -21.55 -16.49
CA GLN A 180 7.45 -21.75 -15.16
C GLN A 180 8.44 -21.37 -14.05
N ALA A 181 9.72 -21.72 -14.18
CA ALA A 181 10.76 -21.32 -13.25
C ALA A 181 10.93 -19.78 -13.19
N GLY A 182 10.87 -19.10 -14.33
CA GLY A 182 10.89 -17.63 -14.40
C GLY A 182 9.64 -16.99 -13.77
N LYS A 183 8.46 -17.57 -13.95
CA LYS A 183 7.21 -17.12 -13.32
C LYS A 183 7.25 -17.34 -11.81
N MET A 184 7.78 -18.48 -11.36
CA MET A 184 7.93 -18.80 -9.95
C MET A 184 8.95 -17.93 -9.25
N SER A 185 10.08 -17.62 -9.90
CA SER A 185 11.10 -16.69 -9.38
C SER A 185 10.54 -15.31 -9.06
N THR A 186 9.58 -14.83 -9.84
CA THR A 186 8.94 -13.53 -9.61
C THR A 186 8.00 -13.53 -8.40
N LEU A 187 7.46 -14.69 -8.00
CA LEU A 187 6.56 -14.86 -6.86
C LEU A 187 7.29 -15.23 -5.55
N LEU A 188 8.60 -15.48 -5.61
CA LEU A 188 9.40 -15.84 -4.43
C LEU A 188 9.23 -14.88 -3.23
N PRO A 189 9.21 -13.54 -3.40
CA PRO A 189 9.00 -12.65 -2.27
C PRO A 189 7.66 -12.91 -1.56
N SER A 190 6.59 -13.14 -2.32
CA SER A 190 5.26 -13.44 -1.76
C SER A 190 5.25 -14.77 -1.00
N GLN A 191 5.95 -15.80 -1.51
CA GLN A 191 6.10 -17.08 -0.80
C GLN A 191 6.86 -16.93 0.52
N ILE A 192 7.93 -16.13 0.54
CA ILE A 192 8.70 -15.87 1.75
C ILE A 192 7.84 -15.18 2.80
N ILE A 193 7.03 -14.19 2.37
CA ILE A 193 6.11 -13.49 3.27
C ILE A 193 5.08 -14.46 3.84
N PHE A 194 4.47 -15.30 3.02
CA PHE A 194 3.54 -16.33 3.47
C PHE A 194 4.18 -17.27 4.49
N LYS A 195 5.38 -17.82 4.20
CA LYS A 195 6.12 -18.67 5.15
C LYS A 195 6.38 -17.99 6.50
N ASN A 196 6.72 -16.72 6.49
CA ASN A 196 6.95 -15.96 7.71
C ASN A 196 5.65 -15.64 8.45
N ALA A 197 4.55 -15.39 7.71
CA ALA A 197 3.24 -15.15 8.27
C ALA A 197 2.70 -16.38 9.02
N ILE A 198 2.83 -17.60 8.44
CA ILE A 198 2.41 -18.83 9.13
C ILE A 198 3.26 -19.11 10.39
N LYS A 199 4.55 -18.78 10.37
CA LYS A 199 5.38 -18.90 11.57
C LYS A 199 4.96 -17.92 12.68
N ALA A 200 4.45 -16.76 12.32
CA ALA A 200 4.00 -15.75 13.28
C ALA A 200 2.58 -16.04 13.82
N ILE A 201 1.73 -16.65 12.98
CA ILE A 201 0.32 -17.00 13.30
C ILE A 201 0.07 -18.43 12.80
N PRO A 202 0.47 -19.48 13.56
CA PRO A 202 0.42 -20.85 13.08
C PRO A 202 -0.98 -21.47 13.06
N ASP A 203 -1.83 -21.13 14.03
CA ASP A 203 -3.04 -21.90 14.34
C ASP A 203 -4.32 -21.35 13.70
N ASP A 204 -4.22 -20.33 12.85
CA ASP A 204 -5.37 -19.69 12.22
C ASP A 204 -5.54 -20.10 10.75
N ILE A 205 -6.46 -21.05 10.51
CA ILE A 205 -6.82 -21.51 9.16
C ILE A 205 -7.44 -20.36 8.35
N GLN A 206 -8.30 -19.56 8.95
CA GLN A 206 -8.96 -18.45 8.26
C GLN A 206 -7.96 -17.42 7.79
N PHE A 207 -6.93 -17.17 8.59
CA PHE A 207 -5.82 -16.31 8.20
C PHE A 207 -5.10 -16.84 6.95
N ARG A 208 -4.84 -18.16 6.88
CA ARG A 208 -4.18 -18.76 5.71
C ARG A 208 -5.07 -18.72 4.46
N LEU A 209 -6.37 -18.95 4.59
CA LEU A 209 -7.31 -18.86 3.45
C LEU A 209 -7.41 -17.46 2.84
N ARG A 210 -7.22 -16.41 3.63
CA ARG A 210 -7.17 -15.03 3.11
C ARG A 210 -6.04 -14.81 2.10
N PHE A 211 -4.93 -15.54 2.19
CA PHE A 211 -3.86 -15.48 1.19
C PHE A 211 -4.27 -16.14 -0.12
N VAL A 212 -5.07 -17.21 -0.07
CA VAL A 212 -5.66 -17.84 -1.25
C VAL A 212 -6.62 -16.86 -1.95
N GLU A 213 -7.48 -16.21 -1.17
CA GLU A 213 -8.39 -15.18 -1.71
C GLU A 213 -7.61 -14.03 -2.36
N ALA A 214 -6.52 -13.59 -1.73
CA ALA A 214 -5.67 -12.56 -2.31
C ALA A 214 -5.05 -13.03 -3.63
N CYS A 215 -4.58 -14.28 -3.73
CA CYS A 215 -4.06 -14.81 -5.00
C CYS A 215 -5.09 -14.79 -6.12
N ARG A 216 -6.36 -15.13 -5.83
CA ARG A 216 -7.45 -15.15 -6.83
C ARG A 216 -7.78 -13.78 -7.41
N MET A 217 -7.43 -12.71 -6.70
CA MET A 217 -7.62 -11.33 -7.19
C MET A 217 -6.58 -10.92 -8.25
N PHE A 218 -5.49 -11.69 -8.41
CA PHE A 218 -4.41 -11.35 -9.32
C PHE A 218 -4.24 -12.40 -10.42
N PRO A 219 -3.98 -12.00 -11.66
CA PRO A 219 -3.71 -12.96 -12.75
C PRO A 219 -2.34 -13.65 -12.53
N HIS A 220 -2.23 -14.87 -13.05
CA HIS A 220 -0.99 -15.65 -13.05
C HIS A 220 -0.41 -16.01 -11.66
N THR A 221 -1.24 -16.12 -10.65
CA THR A 221 -0.87 -16.50 -9.28
C THR A 221 -1.22 -17.96 -8.94
N LYS A 222 -1.74 -18.74 -9.89
CA LYS A 222 -2.12 -20.14 -9.68
C LYS A 222 -1.04 -21.01 -8.99
N PRO A 223 0.25 -20.94 -9.40
CA PRO A 223 1.27 -21.75 -8.74
C PRO A 223 1.47 -21.38 -7.26
N LEU A 224 1.25 -20.11 -6.91
CA LEU A 224 1.31 -19.64 -5.53
C LEU A 224 0.07 -20.05 -4.74
N GLU A 225 -1.12 -20.02 -5.37
CA GLU A 225 -2.37 -20.51 -4.78
C GLU A 225 -2.26 -22.01 -4.44
N GLU A 226 -1.79 -22.83 -5.38
CA GLU A 226 -1.57 -24.26 -5.20
C GLU A 226 -0.58 -24.54 -4.07
N TYR A 227 0.53 -23.82 -4.03
CA TYR A 227 1.52 -23.90 -2.95
C TYR A 227 0.92 -23.59 -1.57
N ILE A 228 0.08 -22.54 -1.47
CA ILE A 228 -0.58 -22.16 -0.21
C ILE A 228 -1.58 -23.24 0.20
N MET A 229 -2.40 -23.74 -0.73
CA MET A 229 -3.38 -24.79 -0.47
C MET A 229 -2.71 -26.07 -0.01
N GLU A 230 -1.62 -26.48 -0.65
CA GLU A 230 -0.83 -27.66 -0.26
C GLU A 230 -0.27 -27.49 1.17
N SER A 231 0.23 -26.32 1.52
CA SER A 231 0.69 -26.01 2.88
C SER A 231 -0.44 -26.09 3.91
N VAL A 232 -1.67 -25.66 3.55
CA VAL A 232 -2.83 -25.74 4.43
C VAL A 232 -3.23 -27.21 4.66
N THR A 233 -3.31 -28.03 3.61
CA THR A 233 -3.66 -29.46 3.73
C THR A 233 -2.62 -30.22 4.54
N GLN A 234 -1.32 -30.02 4.29
CA GLN A 234 -0.24 -30.71 5.01
C GLN A 234 -0.22 -30.43 6.51
N ASP A 235 -0.52 -29.20 6.91
CA ASP A 235 -0.44 -28.80 8.32
C ASP A 235 -1.71 -29.17 9.11
N PHE A 236 -2.88 -29.18 8.46
CA PHE A 236 -4.16 -29.40 9.14
C PHE A 236 -4.69 -30.83 9.02
N ASP A 237 -4.30 -31.63 7.99
CA ASP A 237 -4.60 -33.06 7.96
C ASP A 237 -3.89 -33.80 9.10
N LYS A 238 -2.70 -33.39 9.48
CA LYS A 238 -1.97 -33.95 10.63
C LYS A 238 -2.64 -33.67 11.98
N SER A 239 -3.48 -32.63 12.06
CA SER A 239 -4.18 -32.29 13.31
C SER A 239 -5.46 -33.08 13.53
N VAL A 240 -5.95 -33.80 12.52
CA VAL A 240 -7.16 -34.66 12.61
C VAL A 240 -6.83 -36.10 13.03
N GLU A 241 -5.60 -36.55 12.87
CA GLU A 241 -5.15 -37.90 13.22
C GLU A 241 -4.49 -38.00 14.61
N GLY A 242 -4.39 -36.95 15.40
CA GLY A 242 -3.83 -36.91 16.75
C GLY A 242 -4.84 -36.52 17.79
#